data_e5f4ff1ab97fa1f368a53b2380be2eec
#
_entry.id   e5f4ff1ab97fa1f368a53b2380be2eec
#
_cell.length_a   1.000
_cell.length_b   1.000
_cell.length_c   1.000
_cell.angle_alpha   90.00
_cell.angle_beta   90.00
_cell.angle_gamma   90.00
#
_symmetry.space_group_name_H-M   'P 1'
#
loop_
_entity.id
_entity.type
_entity.pdbx_description
1 polymer ?
#
loop_
_entity_poly.entity_id
_entity_poly.type
_entity_poly.pdbx_seq_one_letter_code
_entity_poly.pdbx_strand_id
1 'polypeptide(L)'
;GAVEKIEMPPPPVVMPPDPDDNPARLNPEQQRALDQILALDAHAFGVALLDGVTGGGKTEVFFEAVADTLRAGRQALVLLPEIALTNTFIDRFTRRFGTKPAEWHSDMTPAQRAKVWRGVLDGTVRAVVGARSALFLPFRELGLMVLDEEHDGAYKQSDGFTYHARDMAIVRANLAKARVVLSSATPSVESRNNANHGRYAHVTLEARFAEAAMPDVTAIDMRTDGPEKGEWIAPALAREVFAALDRGEQALLFLNRRGYAPLTLCRSCGHQYQCPDCSSWMVEHRFRGVLMCHHCGHEMRTPKVCGECGEADSLVAVGPGVERVAEEA
;
A
#
# COMPACT_ATOMS: atom_id res chain seq x y z
N GLY A 1 -16.82 35.33 -20.48
CA GLY A 1 -17.95 34.47 -20.20
C GLY A 1 -18.53 34.84 -18.86
N ALA A 2 -19.84 35.00 -18.74
CA ALA A 2 -20.51 35.29 -17.49
C ALA A 2 -20.45 34.04 -16.58
N VAL A 3 -20.05 34.22 -15.34
CA VAL A 3 -20.15 33.18 -14.32
C VAL A 3 -21.58 33.20 -13.79
N GLU A 4 -22.34 32.13 -14.02
CA GLU A 4 -23.69 31.98 -13.49
C GLU A 4 -23.63 31.43 -12.07
N LYS A 5 -24.28 32.04 -11.11
CA LYS A 5 -24.39 31.58 -9.75
C LYS A 5 -25.46 30.50 -9.70
N ILE A 6 -25.06 29.25 -9.59
CA ILE A 6 -25.96 28.11 -9.45
C ILE A 6 -26.17 27.85 -7.94
N GLU A 7 -27.41 27.87 -7.46
CA GLU A 7 -27.77 27.34 -6.14
C GLU A 7 -27.66 25.82 -6.17
N MET A 8 -26.74 25.29 -5.38
CA MET A 8 -26.56 23.86 -5.27
C MET A 8 -27.48 23.30 -4.18
N PRO A 9 -28.09 22.11 -4.41
CA PRO A 9 -28.86 21.45 -3.36
C PRO A 9 -28.00 21.24 -2.11
N PRO A 10 -28.60 21.31 -0.91
CA PRO A 10 -27.87 21.08 0.32
C PRO A 10 -27.17 19.71 0.28
N PRO A 11 -25.96 19.60 0.80
CA PRO A 11 -25.25 18.32 0.84
C PRO A 11 -26.09 17.32 1.63
N PRO A 12 -26.16 16.05 1.20
CA PRO A 12 -26.85 15.01 1.96
C PRO A 12 -26.18 14.89 3.34
N VAL A 13 -26.99 14.70 4.37
CA VAL A 13 -26.52 14.52 5.74
C VAL A 13 -25.59 13.31 5.79
N VAL A 14 -24.30 13.55 5.98
CA VAL A 14 -23.31 12.52 6.27
C VAL A 14 -23.17 12.51 7.78
N MET A 15 -23.44 11.39 8.43
CA MET A 15 -23.18 11.28 9.86
C MET A 15 -21.67 11.42 10.09
N PRO A 16 -21.24 12.41 10.89
CA PRO A 16 -19.81 12.57 11.18
C PRO A 16 -19.32 11.38 12.02
N PRO A 17 -18.05 10.97 11.85
CA PRO A 17 -17.44 9.98 12.73
C PRO A 17 -17.46 10.47 14.18
N ASP A 18 -17.90 9.61 15.09
CA ASP A 18 -17.89 9.91 16.53
C ASP A 18 -16.54 9.50 17.14
N PRO A 19 -15.74 10.44 17.65
CA PRO A 19 -14.46 10.11 18.26
C PRO A 19 -14.59 9.31 19.57
N ASP A 20 -15.78 9.25 20.18
CA ASP A 20 -16.02 8.63 21.48
C ASP A 20 -16.87 7.33 21.41
N ASP A 21 -17.26 6.89 20.20
CA ASP A 21 -18.14 5.72 20.03
C ASP A 21 -17.52 4.42 20.58
N ASN A 22 -16.33 4.07 20.16
CA ASN A 22 -15.66 2.82 20.60
C ASN A 22 -14.14 2.99 20.70
N PRO A 23 -13.62 3.67 21.73
CA PRO A 23 -12.20 3.93 21.90
C PRO A 23 -11.37 2.64 21.97
N ALA A 24 -10.21 2.64 21.31
CA ALA A 24 -9.30 1.49 21.36
C ALA A 24 -8.73 1.32 22.77
N ARG A 25 -8.68 0.07 23.23
CA ARG A 25 -7.95 -0.29 24.46
C ARG A 25 -6.49 -0.44 24.14
N LEU A 26 -5.73 0.64 24.24
CA LEU A 26 -4.31 0.66 24.01
C LEU A 26 -3.55 -0.04 25.15
N ASN A 27 -2.54 -0.84 24.80
CA ASN A 27 -1.58 -1.32 25.78
C ASN A 27 -0.61 -0.18 26.20
N PRO A 28 0.23 -0.37 27.24
CA PRO A 28 1.12 0.69 27.72
C PRO A 28 2.12 1.21 26.68
N GLU A 29 2.56 0.39 25.74
CA GLU A 29 3.46 0.78 24.66
C GLU A 29 2.72 1.65 23.62
N GLN A 30 1.55 1.20 23.18
CA GLN A 30 0.68 1.93 22.26
C GLN A 30 0.22 3.28 22.85
N GLN A 31 -0.06 3.31 24.16
CA GLN A 31 -0.41 4.56 24.85
C GLN A 31 0.76 5.54 24.84
N ARG A 32 1.98 5.09 25.16
CA ARG A 32 3.17 5.95 25.06
C ARG A 32 3.40 6.46 23.65
N ALA A 33 3.19 5.61 22.63
CA ALA A 33 3.30 5.99 21.23
C ALA A 33 2.27 7.06 20.86
N LEU A 34 1.03 6.90 21.29
CA LEU A 34 -0.01 7.93 21.12
C LEU A 34 0.35 9.23 21.82
N ASP A 35 0.80 9.17 23.08
CA ASP A 35 1.19 10.36 23.85
C ASP A 35 2.31 11.14 23.15
N GLN A 36 3.29 10.46 22.55
CA GLN A 36 4.35 11.09 21.75
C GLN A 36 3.82 11.77 20.49
N ILE A 37 2.85 11.15 19.80
CA ILE A 37 2.20 11.76 18.64
C ILE A 37 1.39 13.00 19.06
N LEU A 38 0.67 12.90 20.15
CA LEU A 38 -0.16 14.00 20.66
C LEU A 38 0.66 15.13 21.29
N ALA A 39 1.89 14.86 21.72
CA ALA A 39 2.83 15.90 22.17
C ALA A 39 3.25 16.85 21.03
N LEU A 40 3.08 16.48 19.76
CA LEU A 40 3.17 17.41 18.65
C LEU A 40 1.97 18.40 18.75
N ASP A 41 2.28 19.69 18.66
CA ASP A 41 1.25 20.73 18.75
C ASP A 41 0.17 20.53 17.68
N ALA A 42 -1.09 20.44 18.12
CA ALA A 42 -2.25 20.22 17.24
C ALA A 42 -2.48 21.37 16.24
N HIS A 43 -1.95 22.57 16.53
CA HIS A 43 -2.09 23.77 15.70
C HIS A 43 -0.80 24.20 15.03
N ALA A 44 0.24 23.36 15.12
CA ALA A 44 1.53 23.57 14.46
C ALA A 44 1.84 22.38 13.53
N PHE A 45 2.82 22.61 12.65
CA PHE A 45 3.36 21.53 11.81
C PHE A 45 4.27 20.63 12.64
N GLY A 46 4.04 19.34 12.56
CA GLY A 46 4.89 18.31 13.14
C GLY A 46 4.74 16.98 12.43
N VAL A 47 5.82 16.19 12.37
CA VAL A 47 5.83 14.87 11.74
C VAL A 47 6.29 13.84 12.77
N ALA A 48 5.51 12.77 12.92
CA ALA A 48 5.87 11.57 13.66
C ALA A 48 6.09 10.40 12.69
N LEU A 49 7.18 9.67 12.84
CA LEU A 49 7.41 8.37 12.23
C LEU A 49 6.99 7.30 13.23
N LEU A 50 5.82 6.68 12.99
CA LEU A 50 5.33 5.54 13.77
C LEU A 50 5.93 4.25 13.19
N ASP A 51 7.05 3.86 13.75
CA ASP A 51 7.86 2.73 13.34
C ASP A 51 7.53 1.53 14.22
N GLY A 52 6.83 0.58 13.68
CA GLY A 52 6.35 -0.54 14.50
C GLY A 52 6.24 -1.83 13.72
N VAL A 53 6.54 -2.93 14.40
CA VAL A 53 6.44 -4.28 13.81
C VAL A 53 5.06 -4.57 13.23
N THR A 54 4.98 -5.48 12.26
CA THR A 54 3.71 -5.95 11.74
C THR A 54 2.91 -6.60 12.86
N GLY A 55 1.64 -6.21 13.02
CA GLY A 55 0.80 -6.66 14.14
C GLY A 55 1.05 -5.93 15.47
N GLY A 56 1.87 -4.86 15.49
CA GLY A 56 2.08 -4.04 16.70
C GLY A 56 0.92 -3.12 17.08
N GLY A 57 -0.13 -3.06 16.25
CA GLY A 57 -1.31 -2.22 16.50
C GLY A 57 -1.13 -0.75 16.13
N LYS A 58 -0.31 -0.46 15.12
CA LYS A 58 -0.13 0.90 14.58
C LYS A 58 -1.45 1.58 14.22
N THR A 59 -2.39 0.79 13.67
CA THR A 59 -3.71 1.31 13.26
C THR A 59 -4.50 1.81 14.46
N GLU A 60 -4.51 1.11 15.56
CA GLU A 60 -5.18 1.52 16.80
C GLU A 60 -4.59 2.84 17.30
N VAL A 61 -3.28 2.98 17.29
CA VAL A 61 -2.59 4.21 17.73
C VAL A 61 -2.98 5.39 16.85
N PHE A 62 -2.88 5.27 15.53
CA PHE A 62 -3.24 6.42 14.69
C PHE A 62 -4.75 6.68 14.62
N PHE A 63 -5.63 5.69 14.86
CA PHE A 63 -7.07 5.95 15.02
C PHE A 63 -7.35 6.82 16.23
N GLU A 64 -6.64 6.63 17.34
CA GLU A 64 -6.79 7.50 18.49
C GLU A 64 -6.25 8.92 18.21
N ALA A 65 -5.20 9.07 17.41
CA ALA A 65 -4.76 10.39 16.92
C ALA A 65 -5.80 11.04 15.98
N VAL A 66 -6.51 10.26 15.17
CA VAL A 66 -7.67 10.73 14.38
C VAL A 66 -8.78 11.18 15.31
N ALA A 67 -9.12 10.40 16.35
CA ALA A 67 -10.14 10.75 17.32
C ALA A 67 -9.82 12.09 18.04
N ASP A 68 -8.59 12.29 18.49
CA ASP A 68 -8.14 13.56 19.06
C ASP A 68 -8.35 14.75 18.10
N THR A 69 -7.99 14.57 16.85
CA THR A 69 -8.19 15.59 15.80
C THR A 69 -9.66 15.92 15.57
N LEU A 70 -10.53 14.91 15.59
CA LEU A 70 -11.98 15.09 15.44
C LEU A 70 -12.58 15.80 16.66
N ARG A 71 -12.14 15.48 17.89
CA ARG A 71 -12.54 16.20 19.13
C ARG A 71 -12.15 17.68 19.08
N ALA A 72 -10.97 17.98 18.54
CA ALA A 72 -10.52 19.35 18.33
C ALA A 72 -11.31 20.12 17.24
N GLY A 73 -12.35 19.52 16.66
CA GLY A 73 -13.13 20.15 15.60
C GLY A 73 -12.46 20.16 14.23
N ARG A 74 -11.32 19.50 14.05
CA ARG A 74 -10.55 19.51 12.80
C ARG A 74 -10.83 18.25 11.95
N GLN A 75 -10.38 18.29 10.70
CA GLN A 75 -10.55 17.20 9.74
C GLN A 75 -9.31 16.32 9.69
N ALA A 76 -9.49 15.03 9.42
CA ALA A 76 -8.43 14.05 9.28
C ALA A 76 -8.42 13.41 7.90
N LEU A 77 -7.23 13.16 7.37
CA LEU A 77 -6.99 12.42 6.12
C LEU A 77 -6.13 11.20 6.44
N VAL A 78 -6.60 10.01 6.09
CA VAL A 78 -5.82 8.78 6.12
C VAL A 78 -5.56 8.35 4.69
N LEU A 79 -4.29 8.30 4.31
CA LEU A 79 -3.85 7.79 3.02
C LEU A 79 -3.41 6.33 3.18
N LEU A 80 -3.87 5.50 2.26
CA LEU A 80 -3.52 4.09 2.15
C LEU A 80 -2.99 3.81 0.75
N PRO A 81 -2.07 2.83 0.57
CA PRO A 81 -1.85 2.23 -0.74
C PRO A 81 -3.18 1.71 -1.32
N GLU A 82 -3.39 1.83 -2.63
CA GLU A 82 -4.68 1.44 -3.25
C GLU A 82 -5.11 0.00 -2.88
N ILE A 83 -4.14 -0.91 -2.80
CA ILE A 83 -4.37 -2.31 -2.40
C ILE A 83 -4.75 -2.48 -0.92
N ALA A 84 -4.42 -1.52 -0.08
CA ALA A 84 -4.73 -1.53 1.36
C ALA A 84 -6.07 -0.85 1.69
N LEU A 85 -6.69 -0.15 0.72
CA LEU A 85 -8.03 0.40 0.84
C LEU A 85 -9.07 -0.73 0.71
N THR A 86 -9.07 -1.64 1.68
CA THR A 86 -9.91 -2.83 1.71
C THR A 86 -11.15 -2.62 2.58
N ASN A 87 -12.18 -3.44 2.34
CA ASN A 87 -13.35 -3.48 3.21
C ASN A 87 -12.96 -3.69 4.69
N THR A 88 -11.91 -4.47 4.95
CA THR A 88 -11.41 -4.73 6.31
C THR A 88 -10.96 -3.44 7.01
N PHE A 89 -10.27 -2.53 6.32
CA PHE A 89 -9.88 -1.25 6.90
C PHE A 89 -11.10 -0.35 7.16
N ILE A 90 -12.01 -0.27 6.18
CA ILE A 90 -13.26 0.50 6.31
C ILE A 90 -14.12 -0.03 7.46
N ASP A 91 -14.22 -1.36 7.62
CA ASP A 91 -14.96 -1.99 8.72
C ASP A 91 -14.30 -1.71 10.09
N ARG A 92 -12.96 -1.71 10.17
CA ARG A 92 -12.23 -1.32 11.38
C ARG A 92 -12.51 0.14 11.75
N PHE A 93 -12.43 1.03 10.77
CA PHE A 93 -12.77 2.44 10.97
C PHE A 93 -14.22 2.60 11.44
N THR A 94 -15.16 1.94 10.76
CA THR A 94 -16.59 1.99 11.10
C THR A 94 -16.85 1.49 12.52
N ARG A 95 -16.19 0.40 12.90
CA ARG A 95 -16.29 -0.15 14.27
C ARG A 95 -15.76 0.81 15.33
N ARG A 96 -14.71 1.57 14.99
CA ARG A 96 -14.08 2.53 15.91
C ARG A 96 -14.89 3.83 16.05
N PHE A 97 -15.51 4.31 14.97
CA PHE A 97 -16.11 5.65 14.89
C PHE A 97 -17.62 5.65 14.64
N GLY A 98 -18.29 4.50 14.69
CA GLY A 98 -19.75 4.37 14.52
C GLY A 98 -20.27 4.61 13.11
N THR A 99 -19.43 5.10 12.19
CA THR A 99 -19.81 5.39 10.80
C THR A 99 -18.67 5.17 9.83
N LYS A 100 -19.00 4.93 8.55
CA LYS A 100 -17.99 4.79 7.49
C LYS A 100 -17.29 6.13 7.24
N PRO A 101 -15.96 6.12 6.99
CA PRO A 101 -15.28 7.31 6.51
C PRO A 101 -15.77 7.69 5.12
N ALA A 102 -15.54 8.93 4.70
CA ALA A 102 -15.64 9.26 3.29
C ALA A 102 -14.46 8.62 2.54
N GLU A 103 -14.76 7.88 1.49
CA GLU A 103 -13.76 7.20 0.68
C GLU A 103 -13.33 8.07 -0.51
N TRP A 104 -12.05 7.95 -0.94
CA TRP A 104 -11.53 8.62 -2.14
C TRP A 104 -10.54 7.74 -2.90
N HIS A 105 -10.98 7.18 -4.02
CA HIS A 105 -10.19 6.27 -4.87
C HIS A 105 -10.60 6.34 -6.35
N SER A 106 -9.89 5.58 -7.21
CA SER A 106 -10.09 5.56 -8.66
C SER A 106 -11.48 5.13 -9.10
N ASP A 107 -12.10 4.18 -8.40
CA ASP A 107 -13.34 3.51 -8.81
C ASP A 107 -14.61 4.30 -8.47
N MET A 108 -14.46 5.46 -7.82
CA MET A 108 -15.59 6.34 -7.50
C MET A 108 -16.18 6.98 -8.75
N THR A 109 -17.52 7.03 -8.79
CA THR A 109 -18.24 7.76 -9.84
C THR A 109 -18.03 9.29 -9.69
N PRO A 110 -18.17 10.08 -10.78
CA PRO A 110 -18.05 11.53 -10.71
C PRO A 110 -19.01 12.17 -9.68
N ALA A 111 -20.21 11.63 -9.52
CA ALA A 111 -21.17 12.12 -8.53
C ALA A 111 -20.72 11.88 -7.09
N GLN A 112 -20.17 10.70 -6.80
CA GLN A 112 -19.59 10.38 -5.48
C GLN A 112 -18.41 11.29 -5.18
N ARG A 113 -17.48 11.47 -6.13
CA ARG A 113 -16.35 12.39 -5.99
C ARG A 113 -16.79 13.82 -5.71
N ALA A 114 -17.77 14.33 -6.47
CA ALA A 114 -18.30 15.68 -6.27
C ALA A 114 -18.91 15.85 -4.87
N LYS A 115 -19.61 14.83 -4.36
CA LYS A 115 -20.19 14.82 -3.01
C LYS A 115 -19.10 14.91 -1.93
N VAL A 116 -18.09 14.03 -2.01
CA VAL A 116 -16.99 14.04 -1.03
C VAL A 116 -16.20 15.34 -1.10
N TRP A 117 -15.87 15.80 -2.31
CA TRP A 117 -15.13 17.03 -2.52
C TRP A 117 -15.82 18.25 -1.86
N ARG A 118 -17.13 18.37 -2.06
CA ARG A 118 -17.94 19.45 -1.43
C ARG A 118 -17.98 19.32 0.09
N GLY A 119 -18.25 18.11 0.59
CA GLY A 119 -18.32 17.86 2.03
C GLY A 119 -16.99 18.09 2.75
N VAL A 120 -15.87 17.88 2.07
CA VAL A 120 -14.54 18.24 2.60
C VAL A 120 -14.37 19.76 2.62
N LEU A 121 -14.76 20.46 1.54
CA LEU A 121 -14.64 21.90 1.41
C LEU A 121 -15.51 22.66 2.43
N ASP A 122 -16.75 22.21 2.68
CA ASP A 122 -17.66 22.84 3.62
C ASP A 122 -17.46 22.36 5.08
N GLY A 123 -16.63 21.31 5.29
CA GLY A 123 -16.30 20.77 6.60
C GLY A 123 -17.31 19.76 7.16
N THR A 124 -18.35 19.38 6.40
CA THR A 124 -19.32 18.34 6.81
C THR A 124 -18.69 16.93 6.77
N VAL A 125 -17.74 16.70 5.86
CA VAL A 125 -16.89 15.49 5.86
C VAL A 125 -15.69 15.74 6.76
N ARG A 126 -15.66 15.02 7.90
CA ARG A 126 -14.66 15.21 8.95
C ARG A 126 -13.47 14.23 8.83
N ALA A 127 -13.66 13.05 8.26
CA ALA A 127 -12.62 12.08 8.00
C ALA A 127 -12.72 11.53 6.60
N VAL A 128 -11.57 11.48 5.93
CA VAL A 128 -11.42 10.87 4.60
C VAL A 128 -10.39 9.76 4.68
N VAL A 129 -10.70 8.62 4.08
CA VAL A 129 -9.77 7.52 3.84
C VAL A 129 -9.63 7.35 2.33
N GLY A 130 -8.42 7.32 1.82
CA GLY A 130 -8.27 7.25 0.38
C GLY A 130 -6.86 6.99 -0.14
N ALA A 131 -6.78 6.84 -1.46
CA ALA A 131 -5.51 6.73 -2.17
C ALA A 131 -4.80 8.08 -2.25
N ARG A 132 -3.57 8.07 -2.80
CA ARG A 132 -2.69 9.25 -2.92
C ARG A 132 -3.37 10.52 -3.46
N SER A 133 -4.36 10.40 -4.35
CA SER A 133 -5.06 11.56 -4.92
C SER A 133 -5.95 12.31 -3.92
N ALA A 134 -6.33 11.67 -2.81
CA ALA A 134 -7.07 12.32 -1.72
C ALA A 134 -6.26 13.46 -1.06
N LEU A 135 -4.95 13.45 -1.24
CA LEU A 135 -4.06 14.51 -0.79
C LEU A 135 -4.47 15.89 -1.28
N PHE A 136 -5.09 16.00 -2.44
CA PHE A 136 -5.46 17.29 -3.06
C PHE A 136 -6.89 17.75 -2.78
N LEU A 137 -7.63 17.06 -1.91
CA LEU A 137 -8.97 17.47 -1.50
C LEU A 137 -8.94 18.81 -0.73
N PRO A 138 -9.93 19.69 -0.89
CA PRO A 138 -9.93 21.04 -0.34
C PRO A 138 -10.36 21.07 1.14
N PHE A 139 -9.58 20.45 2.02
CA PHE A 139 -9.86 20.46 3.45
C PHE A 139 -9.89 21.90 4.01
N ARG A 140 -10.95 22.23 4.71
CA ARG A 140 -11.12 23.53 5.34
C ARG A 140 -10.28 23.68 6.61
N GLU A 141 -10.29 22.64 7.45
CA GLU A 141 -9.63 22.61 8.75
C GLU A 141 -8.83 21.33 8.95
N LEU A 142 -7.87 21.07 8.04
CA LEU A 142 -7.03 19.88 8.11
C LEU A 142 -6.16 19.90 9.37
N GLY A 143 -6.30 18.89 10.23
CA GLY A 143 -5.57 18.78 11.51
C GLY A 143 -4.58 17.63 11.55
N LEU A 144 -4.84 16.57 10.81
CA LEU A 144 -4.02 15.38 10.79
C LEU A 144 -3.99 14.75 9.41
N MET A 145 -2.82 14.34 8.99
CA MET A 145 -2.66 13.37 7.90
C MET A 145 -1.93 12.14 8.41
N VAL A 146 -2.48 10.97 8.10
CA VAL A 146 -1.84 9.67 8.33
C VAL A 146 -1.49 9.08 6.97
N LEU A 147 -0.27 8.59 6.82
CA LEU A 147 0.15 7.78 5.69
C LEU A 147 0.53 6.40 6.21
N ASP A 148 -0.35 5.44 6.03
CA ASP A 148 -0.06 4.06 6.42
C ASP A 148 0.76 3.37 5.33
N GLU A 149 1.67 2.48 5.73
CA GLU A 149 2.69 1.87 4.87
C GLU A 149 3.43 2.92 4.01
N GLU A 150 3.97 3.98 4.66
CA GLU A 150 4.57 5.17 4.02
C GLU A 150 5.68 4.84 3.02
N HIS A 151 6.28 3.65 3.15
CA HIS A 151 7.34 3.14 2.28
C HIS A 151 6.83 2.61 0.94
N ASP A 152 5.50 2.39 0.79
CA ASP A 152 4.93 1.76 -0.40
C ASP A 152 5.13 2.61 -1.66
N GLY A 153 5.61 1.95 -2.73
CA GLY A 153 5.82 2.58 -4.04
C GLY A 153 4.56 3.17 -4.68
N ALA A 154 3.35 2.74 -4.25
CA ALA A 154 2.08 3.30 -4.72
C ALA A 154 1.91 4.78 -4.41
N TYR A 155 2.66 5.32 -3.44
CA TYR A 155 2.68 6.75 -3.14
C TYR A 155 3.42 7.59 -4.17
N LYS A 156 4.24 6.97 -5.03
CA LYS A 156 4.89 7.66 -6.14
C LYS A 156 4.00 7.66 -7.37
N GLN A 157 3.68 8.83 -7.90
CA GLN A 157 3.07 9.00 -9.21
C GLN A 157 4.15 9.26 -10.23
N SER A 158 4.22 8.43 -11.26
CA SER A 158 5.20 8.56 -12.35
C SER A 158 4.58 9.04 -13.66
N ASP A 159 3.26 8.89 -13.82
CA ASP A 159 2.54 9.27 -15.02
C ASP A 159 2.01 10.71 -14.92
N GLY A 160 2.21 11.50 -15.97
CA GLY A 160 1.81 12.89 -16.01
C GLY A 160 2.61 13.77 -15.07
N PHE A 161 1.96 14.40 -14.09
CA PHE A 161 2.63 15.19 -13.07
C PHE A 161 3.27 14.26 -12.02
N THR A 162 4.60 14.22 -12.01
CA THR A 162 5.38 13.35 -11.13
C THR A 162 5.48 13.94 -9.73
N TYR A 163 5.06 13.19 -8.71
CA TYR A 163 5.21 13.54 -7.29
C TYR A 163 5.25 12.30 -6.40
N HIS A 164 5.74 12.47 -5.18
CA HIS A 164 5.62 11.48 -4.11
C HIS A 164 4.62 11.98 -3.07
N ALA A 165 3.55 11.22 -2.81
CA ALA A 165 2.48 11.68 -1.93
C ALA A 165 2.93 11.88 -0.49
N ARG A 166 3.90 11.09 0.02
CA ARG A 166 4.51 11.30 1.33
C ARG A 166 5.12 12.71 1.45
N ASP A 167 5.96 13.09 0.50
CA ASP A 167 6.66 14.37 0.54
C ASP A 167 5.68 15.54 0.37
N MET A 168 4.69 15.38 -0.52
CA MET A 168 3.64 16.37 -0.71
C MET A 168 2.70 16.48 0.51
N ALA A 169 2.47 15.39 1.24
CA ALA A 169 1.71 15.42 2.49
C ALA A 169 2.43 16.26 3.55
N ILE A 170 3.74 16.11 3.67
CA ILE A 170 4.56 16.90 4.60
C ILE A 170 4.51 18.40 4.24
N VAL A 171 4.66 18.73 2.95
CA VAL A 171 4.53 20.12 2.47
C VAL A 171 3.14 20.67 2.78
N ARG A 172 2.10 19.92 2.46
CA ARG A 172 0.72 20.34 2.71
C ARG A 172 0.43 20.53 4.20
N ALA A 173 0.91 19.61 5.05
CA ALA A 173 0.74 19.73 6.50
C ALA A 173 1.42 20.98 7.05
N ASN A 174 2.60 21.32 6.54
CA ASN A 174 3.28 22.55 6.94
C ASN A 174 2.45 23.79 6.57
N LEU A 175 1.85 23.83 5.39
CA LEU A 175 0.97 24.91 4.96
C LEU A 175 -0.33 24.98 5.78
N ALA A 176 -0.92 23.84 6.12
CA ALA A 176 -2.17 23.73 6.86
C ALA A 176 -1.98 23.79 8.39
N LYS A 177 -0.74 23.84 8.89
CA LYS A 177 -0.43 23.73 10.34
C LYS A 177 -1.09 22.48 10.94
N ALA A 178 -0.80 21.34 10.33
CA ALA A 178 -1.33 20.04 10.67
C ALA A 178 -0.22 19.07 11.10
N ARG A 179 -0.59 18.04 11.87
CA ARG A 179 0.28 16.91 12.20
C ARG A 179 0.32 15.90 11.06
N VAL A 180 1.45 15.20 10.92
CA VAL A 180 1.61 14.06 10.02
C VAL A 180 2.06 12.85 10.82
N VAL A 181 1.42 11.71 10.60
CA VAL A 181 1.88 10.40 11.08
C VAL A 181 2.24 9.56 9.87
N LEU A 182 3.52 9.22 9.76
CA LEU A 182 4.05 8.26 8.79
C LEU A 182 4.12 6.91 9.49
N SER A 183 3.32 5.93 9.08
CA SER A 183 3.20 4.62 9.72
C SER A 183 3.84 3.55 8.84
N SER A 184 4.74 2.74 9.39
CA SER A 184 5.35 1.61 8.66
C SER A 184 5.97 0.58 9.60
N ALA A 185 6.05 -0.67 9.14
CA ALA A 185 6.88 -1.71 9.76
C ALA A 185 8.32 -1.71 9.18
N THR A 186 8.48 -1.14 8.00
CA THR A 186 9.75 -1.05 7.26
C THR A 186 9.92 0.37 6.70
N PRO A 187 10.16 1.37 7.58
CA PRO A 187 10.22 2.76 7.14
C PRO A 187 11.21 2.98 5.99
N SER A 188 10.84 3.87 5.09
CA SER A 188 11.74 4.29 4.01
C SER A 188 13.04 4.89 4.56
N VAL A 189 14.11 4.80 3.78
CA VAL A 189 15.43 5.34 4.17
C VAL A 189 15.33 6.84 4.46
N GLU A 190 14.55 7.57 3.67
CA GLU A 190 14.34 9.00 3.84
C GLU A 190 13.62 9.34 5.15
N SER A 191 12.55 8.61 5.48
CA SER A 191 11.81 8.82 6.74
C SER A 191 12.66 8.45 7.95
N ARG A 192 13.37 7.33 7.89
CA ARG A 192 14.32 6.90 8.93
C ARG A 192 15.44 7.93 9.12
N ASN A 193 16.02 8.43 8.04
CA ASN A 193 17.07 9.43 8.11
C ASN A 193 16.57 10.74 8.75
N ASN A 194 15.36 11.19 8.41
CA ASN A 194 14.76 12.38 9.02
C ASN A 194 14.47 12.18 10.51
N ALA A 195 14.02 11.00 10.92
CA ALA A 195 13.82 10.66 12.33
C ALA A 195 15.16 10.64 13.10
N ASN A 196 16.20 10.01 12.53
CA ASN A 196 17.53 9.94 13.14
C ASN A 196 18.17 11.33 13.33
N HIS A 197 17.82 12.31 12.48
CA HIS A 197 18.30 13.69 12.60
C HIS A 197 17.35 14.60 13.42
N GLY A 198 16.35 14.03 14.08
CA GLY A 198 15.43 14.79 14.92
C GLY A 198 14.45 15.70 14.16
N ARG A 199 14.34 15.55 12.84
CA ARG A 199 13.37 16.30 12.03
C ARG A 199 11.94 15.75 12.18
N TYR A 200 11.82 14.45 12.47
CA TYR A 200 10.58 13.74 12.77
C TYR A 200 10.68 13.19 14.20
N ALA A 201 9.57 13.21 14.94
CA ALA A 201 9.48 12.45 16.18
C ALA A 201 9.55 10.96 15.85
N HIS A 202 10.49 10.22 16.41
CA HIS A 202 10.63 8.78 16.21
C HIS A 202 9.82 8.05 17.29
N VAL A 203 8.73 7.43 16.92
CA VAL A 203 7.80 6.71 17.78
C VAL A 203 7.87 5.23 17.44
N THR A 204 8.24 4.39 18.41
CA THR A 204 8.46 2.95 18.17
C THR A 204 7.37 2.09 18.81
N LEU A 205 7.00 0.99 18.13
CA LEU A 205 6.19 -0.12 18.64
C LEU A 205 6.92 -1.42 18.38
N GLU A 206 7.61 -1.92 19.39
CA GLU A 206 8.49 -3.10 19.27
C GLU A 206 7.75 -4.41 19.52
N ALA A 207 6.74 -4.37 20.42
CA ALA A 207 5.99 -5.55 20.79
C ALA A 207 4.88 -5.85 19.77
N ARG A 208 4.72 -7.13 19.44
CA ARG A 208 3.54 -7.60 18.70
C ARG A 208 2.34 -7.69 19.64
N PHE A 209 1.16 -7.39 19.10
CA PHE A 209 -0.08 -7.57 19.85
C PHE A 209 -0.26 -9.07 20.21
N ALA A 210 -0.72 -9.34 21.46
CA ALA A 210 -1.02 -10.68 21.98
C ALA A 210 0.20 -11.65 22.03
N GLU A 211 1.41 -11.15 22.25
CA GLU A 211 2.63 -11.98 22.40
C GLU A 211 2.87 -12.96 21.22
N ALA A 212 2.45 -12.60 20.03
CA ALA A 212 2.63 -13.41 18.84
C ALA A 212 4.12 -13.71 18.62
N ALA A 213 4.49 -14.98 18.70
CA ALA A 213 5.86 -15.43 18.46
C ALA A 213 6.27 -15.20 17.00
N MET A 214 7.55 -14.96 16.77
CA MET A 214 8.11 -15.00 15.43
C MET A 214 8.03 -16.42 14.89
N PRO A 215 7.73 -16.62 13.60
CA PRO A 215 7.85 -17.93 12.98
C PRO A 215 9.31 -18.38 12.98
N ASP A 216 9.53 -19.69 13.05
CA ASP A 216 10.84 -20.27 12.82
C ASP A 216 11.25 -20.04 11.36
N VAL A 217 12.44 -19.50 11.15
CA VAL A 217 12.97 -19.20 9.83
C VAL A 217 14.11 -20.14 9.50
N THR A 218 13.92 -20.96 8.46
CA THR A 218 14.95 -21.87 7.94
C THR A 218 15.38 -21.41 6.55
N ALA A 219 16.69 -21.26 6.34
CA ALA A 219 17.27 -20.96 5.03
C ALA A 219 17.68 -22.25 4.33
N ILE A 220 17.37 -22.37 3.04
CA ILE A 220 17.79 -23.47 2.18
C ILE A 220 18.82 -22.92 1.19
N ASP A 221 20.05 -23.48 1.19
CA ASP A 221 21.06 -23.12 0.20
C ASP A 221 20.77 -23.85 -1.13
N MET A 222 20.20 -23.13 -2.07
CA MET A 222 19.82 -23.66 -3.39
C MET A 222 21.01 -24.18 -4.24
N ARG A 223 22.26 -23.93 -3.82
CA ARG A 223 23.45 -24.43 -4.51
C ARG A 223 23.79 -25.87 -4.10
N THR A 224 23.45 -26.23 -2.85
CA THR A 224 23.71 -27.57 -2.26
C THR A 224 22.47 -28.42 -2.14
N ASP A 225 21.34 -27.79 -1.79
CA ASP A 225 20.07 -28.45 -1.47
C ASP A 225 18.94 -27.98 -2.40
N GLY A 226 19.30 -27.53 -3.60
CA GLY A 226 18.35 -27.08 -4.60
C GLY A 226 17.54 -28.23 -5.22
N PRO A 227 16.48 -27.92 -5.97
CA PRO A 227 15.68 -28.88 -6.72
C PRO A 227 16.47 -29.49 -7.88
N GLU A 228 15.95 -30.57 -8.46
CA GLU A 228 16.48 -31.17 -9.66
C GLU A 228 16.40 -30.22 -10.87
N LYS A 229 17.13 -30.57 -11.94
CA LYS A 229 17.18 -29.74 -13.15
C LYS A 229 15.78 -29.66 -13.79
N GLY A 230 15.21 -28.47 -13.80
CA GLY A 230 13.88 -28.19 -14.37
C GLY A 230 12.78 -28.01 -13.32
N GLU A 231 13.07 -28.29 -12.05
CA GLU A 231 12.22 -28.05 -10.90
C GLU A 231 12.61 -26.75 -10.17
N TRP A 232 11.74 -26.23 -9.33
CA TRP A 232 11.89 -24.93 -8.65
C TRP A 232 11.66 -25.00 -7.15
N ILE A 233 10.99 -26.06 -6.68
CA ILE A 233 10.69 -26.30 -5.27
C ILE A 233 11.78 -27.22 -4.71
N ALA A 234 12.57 -26.70 -3.76
CA ALA A 234 13.59 -27.51 -3.11
C ALA A 234 12.98 -28.68 -2.36
N PRO A 235 13.61 -29.88 -2.38
CA PRO A 235 13.09 -31.07 -1.69
C PRO A 235 12.82 -30.87 -0.19
N ALA A 236 13.64 -30.04 0.47
CA ALA A 236 13.42 -29.66 1.88
C ALA A 236 12.12 -28.87 2.05
N LEU A 237 11.84 -27.91 1.16
CA LEU A 237 10.59 -27.12 1.19
C LEU A 237 9.38 -28.02 0.90
N ALA A 238 9.47 -28.89 -0.10
CA ALA A 238 8.38 -29.83 -0.42
C ALA A 238 8.01 -30.70 0.78
N ARG A 239 9.01 -31.25 1.50
CA ARG A 239 8.76 -32.03 2.72
C ARG A 239 8.02 -31.25 3.78
N GLU A 240 8.37 -30.00 4.03
CA GLU A 240 7.68 -29.16 5.02
C GLU A 240 6.24 -28.84 4.61
N VAL A 241 6.02 -28.57 3.31
CA VAL A 241 4.67 -28.37 2.76
C VAL A 241 3.80 -29.61 2.97
N PHE A 242 4.28 -30.80 2.60
CA PHE A 242 3.55 -32.05 2.81
C PHE A 242 3.29 -32.32 4.30
N ALA A 243 4.30 -32.11 5.15
CA ALA A 243 4.14 -32.29 6.58
C ALA A 243 3.09 -31.35 7.19
N ALA A 244 2.99 -30.10 6.72
CA ALA A 244 1.94 -29.17 7.14
C ALA A 244 0.55 -29.65 6.69
N LEU A 245 0.42 -30.10 5.43
CA LEU A 245 -0.84 -30.62 4.92
C LEU A 245 -1.29 -31.89 5.64
N ASP A 246 -0.37 -32.80 5.95
CA ASP A 246 -0.66 -34.02 6.72
C ASP A 246 -1.17 -33.70 8.15
N ARG A 247 -0.74 -32.57 8.72
CA ARG A 247 -1.26 -32.07 10.01
C ARG A 247 -2.60 -31.34 9.87
N GLY A 248 -3.15 -31.21 8.65
CA GLY A 248 -4.36 -30.43 8.38
C GLY A 248 -4.15 -28.91 8.42
N GLU A 249 -2.92 -28.46 8.31
CA GLU A 249 -2.53 -27.06 8.29
C GLU A 249 -2.51 -26.51 6.84
N GLN A 250 -2.33 -25.20 6.69
CA GLN A 250 -2.21 -24.55 5.39
C GLN A 250 -0.73 -24.21 5.11
N ALA A 251 -0.33 -24.36 3.84
CA ALA A 251 0.96 -23.92 3.36
C ALA A 251 0.80 -22.76 2.35
N LEU A 252 1.66 -21.73 2.43
CA LEU A 252 1.70 -20.62 1.48
C LEU A 252 3.06 -20.60 0.80
N LEU A 253 3.07 -20.85 -0.51
CA LEU A 253 4.23 -20.63 -1.36
C LEU A 253 4.20 -19.20 -1.89
N PHE A 254 5.18 -18.38 -1.52
CA PHE A 254 5.28 -16.98 -1.95
C PHE A 254 6.45 -16.76 -2.92
N LEU A 255 6.14 -16.27 -4.10
CA LEU A 255 7.12 -15.82 -5.08
C LEU A 255 6.73 -14.44 -5.62
N ASN A 256 7.55 -13.41 -5.39
CA ASN A 256 7.29 -12.05 -5.86
C ASN A 256 7.69 -11.86 -7.35
N ARG A 257 7.33 -12.82 -8.20
CA ARG A 257 7.56 -12.74 -9.65
C ARG A 257 6.32 -13.17 -10.41
N ARG A 258 5.65 -12.21 -11.05
CA ARG A 258 4.44 -12.43 -11.84
C ARG A 258 4.74 -13.17 -13.13
N GLY A 259 3.71 -13.85 -13.68
CA GLY A 259 3.77 -14.58 -14.96
C GLY A 259 4.42 -15.95 -14.86
N TYR A 260 4.59 -16.59 -16.02
CA TYR A 260 5.17 -17.94 -16.14
C TYR A 260 6.68 -17.93 -15.94
N ALA A 261 7.38 -16.97 -16.57
CA ALA A 261 8.81 -16.78 -16.40
C ALA A 261 9.18 -15.29 -16.53
N PRO A 262 10.16 -14.82 -15.74
CA PRO A 262 10.51 -13.39 -15.68
C PRO A 262 11.19 -12.87 -16.96
N LEU A 263 11.65 -13.73 -17.84
CA LEU A 263 12.32 -13.38 -19.06
C LEU A 263 11.99 -14.38 -20.17
N THR A 264 11.66 -13.87 -21.35
CA THR A 264 11.51 -14.66 -22.57
C THR A 264 12.64 -14.29 -23.52
N LEU A 265 13.40 -15.27 -23.94
CA LEU A 265 14.51 -15.09 -24.90
C LEU A 265 14.49 -16.15 -25.98
N CYS A 266 15.13 -15.82 -27.10
CA CYS A 266 15.42 -16.79 -28.18
C CYS A 266 16.65 -17.62 -27.81
N ARG A 267 16.50 -18.95 -27.74
CA ARG A 267 17.64 -19.86 -27.44
C ARG A 267 18.70 -19.89 -28.55
N SER A 268 18.36 -19.48 -29.78
CA SER A 268 19.26 -19.51 -30.91
C SER A 268 20.18 -18.29 -31.00
N CYS A 269 19.65 -17.08 -30.74
CA CYS A 269 20.41 -15.82 -30.83
C CYS A 269 20.48 -15.00 -29.53
N GLY A 270 19.79 -15.43 -28.45
CA GLY A 270 19.79 -14.70 -27.19
C GLY A 270 18.91 -13.46 -27.19
N HIS A 271 18.16 -13.15 -28.26
CA HIS A 271 17.28 -11.99 -28.33
C HIS A 271 16.26 -12.00 -27.22
N GLN A 272 16.16 -10.89 -26.49
CA GLN A 272 15.22 -10.69 -25.39
C GLN A 272 14.12 -9.72 -25.82
N TYR A 273 12.87 -10.04 -25.50
CA TYR A 273 11.74 -9.19 -25.88
C TYR A 273 11.57 -8.03 -24.92
N GLN A 274 11.81 -6.83 -25.43
CA GLN A 274 11.54 -5.57 -24.73
C GLN A 274 10.18 -5.01 -25.11
N CYS A 275 9.55 -4.32 -24.18
CA CYS A 275 8.32 -3.58 -24.42
C CYS A 275 8.58 -2.40 -25.36
N PRO A 276 7.83 -2.24 -26.45
CA PRO A 276 8.00 -1.12 -27.38
C PRO A 276 7.67 0.24 -26.74
N ASP A 277 6.83 0.25 -25.72
CA ASP A 277 6.32 1.50 -25.13
C ASP A 277 7.19 2.02 -23.96
N CYS A 278 7.94 1.13 -23.25
CA CYS A 278 8.67 1.55 -22.04
C CYS A 278 10.04 0.88 -21.85
N SER A 279 10.51 0.08 -22.80
CA SER A 279 11.80 -0.63 -22.78
C SER A 279 12.00 -1.63 -21.61
N SER A 280 10.97 -1.92 -20.81
CA SER A 280 11.00 -3.00 -19.81
C SER A 280 10.95 -4.36 -20.48
N TRP A 281 11.45 -5.40 -19.79
CA TRP A 281 11.36 -6.76 -20.31
C TRP A 281 9.92 -7.26 -20.29
N MET A 282 9.52 -7.95 -21.38
CA MET A 282 8.21 -8.58 -21.47
C MET A 282 8.24 -9.96 -20.84
N VAL A 283 7.16 -10.30 -20.14
CA VAL A 283 6.99 -11.55 -19.40
C VAL A 283 5.97 -12.43 -20.12
N GLU A 284 6.29 -13.73 -20.29
CA GLU A 284 5.35 -14.67 -20.89
C GLU A 284 4.24 -15.05 -19.89
N HIS A 285 3.00 -14.89 -20.33
CA HIS A 285 1.80 -15.45 -19.69
C HIS A 285 1.31 -16.62 -20.51
N ARG A 286 1.87 -17.81 -20.24
CA ARG A 286 1.68 -19.01 -21.06
C ARG A 286 0.21 -19.40 -21.22
N PHE A 287 -0.57 -19.38 -20.15
CA PHE A 287 -2.01 -19.71 -20.19
C PHE A 287 -2.82 -18.75 -21.08
N ARG A 288 -2.36 -17.52 -21.26
CA ARG A 288 -2.98 -16.52 -22.14
C ARG A 288 -2.36 -16.45 -23.52
N GLY A 289 -1.20 -17.09 -23.74
CA GLY A 289 -0.44 -17.05 -25.00
C GLY A 289 0.03 -15.64 -25.37
N VAL A 290 0.36 -14.82 -24.39
CA VAL A 290 0.79 -13.43 -24.57
C VAL A 290 2.10 -13.13 -23.85
N LEU A 291 2.86 -12.19 -24.40
CA LEU A 291 3.90 -11.46 -23.69
C LEU A 291 3.28 -10.18 -23.14
N MET A 292 3.47 -9.92 -21.85
CA MET A 292 2.94 -8.72 -21.17
C MET A 292 4.06 -7.93 -20.54
N CYS A 293 4.00 -6.62 -20.67
CA CYS A 293 4.82 -5.69 -19.92
C CYS A 293 4.13 -5.34 -18.58
N HIS A 294 4.72 -5.74 -17.46
CA HIS A 294 4.18 -5.43 -16.12
C HIS A 294 4.44 -3.99 -15.68
N HIS A 295 5.17 -3.20 -16.48
CA HIS A 295 5.40 -1.78 -16.18
C HIS A 295 4.31 -0.88 -16.77
N CYS A 296 3.97 -1.05 -18.05
CA CYS A 296 3.00 -0.18 -18.75
C CYS A 296 1.72 -0.91 -19.19
N GLY A 297 1.63 -2.23 -19.00
CA GLY A 297 0.45 -3.01 -19.40
C GLY A 297 0.40 -3.41 -20.88
N HIS A 298 1.41 -3.07 -21.69
CA HIS A 298 1.45 -3.47 -23.10
C HIS A 298 1.38 -4.98 -23.23
N GLU A 299 0.51 -5.48 -24.11
CA GLU A 299 0.36 -6.91 -24.42
C GLU A 299 0.58 -7.19 -25.90
N MET A 300 1.28 -8.26 -26.22
CA MET A 300 1.38 -8.81 -27.57
C MET A 300 1.26 -10.33 -27.56
N ARG A 301 0.80 -10.92 -28.66
CA ARG A 301 0.79 -12.40 -28.78
C ARG A 301 2.22 -12.92 -28.76
N THR A 302 2.45 -14.06 -28.07
CA THR A 302 3.75 -14.72 -28.08
C THR A 302 4.12 -15.08 -29.51
N PRO A 303 5.23 -14.55 -30.07
CA PRO A 303 5.63 -14.83 -31.44
C PRO A 303 6.02 -16.30 -31.60
N LYS A 304 5.65 -16.92 -32.71
CA LYS A 304 6.09 -18.29 -33.06
C LYS A 304 7.48 -18.33 -33.68
N VAL A 305 7.94 -17.18 -34.17
CA VAL A 305 9.23 -17.02 -34.87
C VAL A 305 9.98 -15.88 -34.19
N CYS A 306 11.26 -16.04 -33.97
CA CYS A 306 12.10 -14.98 -33.40
C CYS A 306 12.14 -13.77 -34.34
N GLY A 307 11.79 -12.58 -33.81
CA GLY A 307 11.80 -11.34 -34.61
C GLY A 307 13.19 -10.90 -35.06
N GLU A 308 14.28 -11.39 -34.44
CA GLU A 308 15.63 -10.99 -34.72
C GLU A 308 16.31 -11.98 -35.70
N CYS A 309 16.31 -13.30 -35.40
CA CYS A 309 17.02 -14.29 -36.22
C CYS A 309 16.11 -15.13 -37.11
N GLY A 310 14.79 -14.99 -37.03
CA GLY A 310 13.84 -15.74 -37.85
C GLY A 310 13.65 -17.21 -37.47
N GLU A 311 14.31 -17.70 -36.40
CA GLU A 311 14.20 -19.10 -35.99
C GLU A 311 12.81 -19.38 -35.39
N ALA A 312 12.17 -20.46 -35.86
CA ALA A 312 10.85 -20.88 -35.37
C ALA A 312 10.97 -21.64 -34.05
N ASP A 313 9.95 -21.54 -33.20
CA ASP A 313 9.82 -22.24 -31.93
C ASP A 313 11.08 -22.17 -31.04
N SER A 314 11.82 -21.06 -31.17
CA SER A 314 13.09 -20.84 -30.48
C SER A 314 12.95 -20.06 -29.18
N LEU A 315 11.76 -19.55 -28.86
CA LEU A 315 11.52 -18.78 -27.66
C LEU A 315 11.43 -19.68 -26.45
N VAL A 316 12.19 -19.35 -25.41
CA VAL A 316 12.20 -20.07 -24.15
C VAL A 316 11.97 -19.10 -22.98
N ALA A 317 11.17 -19.56 -22.06
CA ALA A 317 10.94 -18.88 -20.78
C ALA A 317 12.08 -19.23 -19.81
N VAL A 318 12.72 -18.22 -19.24
CA VAL A 318 13.89 -18.38 -18.35
C VAL A 318 13.54 -17.95 -16.92
N GLY A 319 13.82 -18.85 -15.97
CA GLY A 319 13.55 -18.67 -14.54
C GLY A 319 12.09 -19.00 -14.16
N PRO A 320 11.80 -19.11 -12.85
CA PRO A 320 10.47 -19.39 -12.37
C PRO A 320 9.66 -18.10 -12.23
N GLY A 321 8.43 -18.11 -12.71
CA GLY A 321 7.36 -17.20 -12.32
C GLY A 321 6.35 -17.93 -11.45
N VAL A 322 5.40 -17.19 -10.86
CA VAL A 322 4.41 -17.79 -9.96
C VAL A 322 3.56 -18.87 -10.63
N GLU A 323 3.25 -18.71 -11.93
CA GLU A 323 2.48 -19.70 -12.69
C GLU A 323 3.24 -21.04 -12.83
N ARG A 324 4.56 -20.98 -13.02
CA ARG A 324 5.39 -22.16 -13.16
C ARG A 324 5.61 -22.90 -11.84
N VAL A 325 5.76 -22.16 -10.74
CA VAL A 325 5.80 -22.76 -9.41
C VAL A 325 4.47 -23.41 -9.04
N ALA A 326 3.35 -22.82 -9.46
CA ALA A 326 2.02 -23.38 -9.24
C ALA A 326 1.75 -24.64 -10.08
N GLU A 327 2.40 -24.83 -11.21
CA GLU A 327 2.32 -26.08 -12.00
C GLU A 327 3.07 -27.24 -11.33
N GLU A 328 4.10 -26.94 -10.55
CA GLU A 328 4.94 -27.93 -9.86
C GLU A 328 4.36 -28.31 -8.48
N ALA A 329 3.70 -27.36 -7.79
CA ALA A 329 3.13 -27.54 -6.46
C ALA A 329 1.81 -28.32 -6.48
#